data_b718c8ff0809ff91fb1ca3df70ffd288
#
_entry.id   b718c8ff0809ff91fb1ca3df70ffd288
#
_cell.length_a   1.000
_cell.length_b   1.000
_cell.length_c   1.000
_cell.angle_alpha   90.00
_cell.angle_beta   90.00
_cell.angle_gamma   90.00
#
_symmetry.space_group_name_H-M   'P 1'
#
loop_
_entity.id
_entity.type
_entity.pdbx_description
1 polymer ?
#
loop_
_entity_poly.entity_id
_entity_poly.type
_entity_poly.pdbx_seq_one_letter_code
_entity_poly.pdbx_strand_id
1 'polypeptide(L)'
;MVKIGFASREEIVNAIKSLSEDRKIVPSQRKLRDLVSVFLEGKRIGERRLRKIAIEEGLVRVRIIYREGKDSFDLERCPVCGRRISKVYGKDIWGRNREVEFICKRCGYRSGIRRKIPTRYIFYI
;
A
#
# COMPACT_ATOMS: atom_id res chain seq x y z
N MET A 1 16.09 -26.97 -18.03
CA MET A 1 15.03 -25.96 -18.04
C MET A 1 14.96 -25.26 -16.69
N VAL A 2 15.28 -24.00 -16.65
CA VAL A 2 15.26 -23.24 -15.40
C VAL A 2 13.82 -22.76 -15.16
N LYS A 3 13.23 -23.17 -14.04
CA LYS A 3 11.94 -22.64 -13.62
C LYS A 3 12.12 -21.21 -13.14
N ILE A 4 11.43 -20.28 -13.77
CA ILE A 4 11.35 -18.90 -13.31
C ILE A 4 10.38 -18.89 -12.12
N GLY A 5 10.93 -18.71 -10.92
CA GLY A 5 10.17 -18.62 -9.69
C GLY A 5 9.81 -17.20 -9.31
N PHE A 6 9.11 -17.05 -8.19
CA PHE A 6 8.84 -15.75 -7.60
C PHE A 6 10.09 -15.23 -6.86
N ALA A 7 10.28 -13.92 -6.90
CA ALA A 7 11.34 -13.28 -6.14
C ALA A 7 11.13 -13.46 -4.64
N SER A 8 12.21 -13.66 -3.89
CA SER A 8 12.17 -13.70 -2.43
C SER A 8 11.99 -12.29 -1.86
N ARG A 9 11.58 -12.21 -0.59
CA ARG A 9 11.46 -10.93 0.10
C ARG A 9 12.78 -10.16 0.10
N GLU A 10 13.89 -10.83 0.38
CA GLU A 10 15.22 -10.23 0.37
C GLU A 10 15.61 -9.67 -0.99
N GLU A 11 15.35 -10.42 -2.06
CA GLU A 11 15.60 -9.95 -3.43
C GLU A 11 14.78 -8.70 -3.76
N ILE A 12 13.52 -8.65 -3.34
CA ILE A 12 12.64 -7.50 -3.53
C ILE A 12 13.15 -6.29 -2.75
N VAL A 13 13.53 -6.47 -1.49
CA VAL A 13 14.07 -5.39 -0.64
C VAL A 13 15.35 -4.81 -1.27
N ASN A 14 16.24 -5.65 -1.70
CA ASN A 14 17.50 -5.22 -2.33
C ASN A 14 17.26 -4.49 -3.65
N ALA A 15 16.31 -4.94 -4.46
CA ALA A 15 15.92 -4.27 -5.69
C ALA A 15 15.38 -2.85 -5.44
N ILE A 16 14.51 -2.69 -4.44
CA ILE A 16 13.96 -1.38 -4.07
C ILE A 16 15.07 -0.46 -3.54
N LYS A 17 15.97 -0.98 -2.71
CA LYS A 17 17.12 -0.22 -2.22
C LYS A 17 18.01 0.28 -3.37
N SER A 18 18.21 -0.53 -4.40
CA SER A 18 18.97 -0.13 -5.58
C SER A 18 18.29 1.02 -6.34
N LEU A 19 16.95 1.01 -6.42
CA LEU A 19 16.20 2.10 -7.01
C LEU A 19 16.27 3.38 -6.18
N SER A 20 16.39 3.28 -4.85
CA SER A 20 16.37 4.43 -3.94
C SER A 20 17.60 5.34 -4.06
N GLU A 21 18.67 4.86 -4.67
CA GLU A 21 19.89 5.65 -4.89
C GLU A 21 19.63 6.92 -5.71
N ASP A 22 18.67 6.90 -6.61
CA ASP A 22 18.34 8.00 -7.51
C ASP A 22 17.14 8.86 -7.06
N ARG A 23 16.58 8.65 -5.90
CA ARG A 23 15.40 9.37 -5.37
C ARG A 23 14.32 9.59 -6.43
N LYS A 24 13.55 8.55 -6.73
CA LYS A 24 12.53 8.58 -7.77
C LYS A 24 11.13 8.76 -7.21
N ILE A 25 10.30 9.46 -7.99
CA ILE A 25 8.86 9.44 -7.83
C ILE A 25 8.31 8.44 -8.84
N VAL A 26 7.66 7.38 -8.36
CA VAL A 26 7.10 6.34 -9.22
C VAL A 26 5.58 6.54 -9.29
N PRO A 27 5.03 6.88 -10.45
CA PRO A 27 3.66 7.36 -10.58
C PRO A 27 2.58 6.28 -10.47
N SER A 28 2.96 5.01 -10.50
CA SER A 28 2.00 3.92 -10.39
C SER A 28 2.65 2.64 -9.85
N GLN A 29 1.82 1.73 -9.36
CA GLN A 29 2.25 0.42 -8.90
C GLN A 29 2.84 -0.43 -10.02
N ARG A 30 2.24 -0.36 -11.20
CA ARG A 30 2.75 -1.05 -12.38
C ARG A 30 4.15 -0.57 -12.76
N LYS A 31 4.36 0.74 -12.72
CA LYS A 31 5.68 1.33 -13.01
C LYS A 31 6.72 0.89 -11.99
N LEU A 32 6.35 0.83 -10.71
CA LEU A 32 7.24 0.34 -9.66
C LEU A 32 7.64 -1.12 -9.94
N ARG A 33 6.69 -1.97 -10.30
CA ARG A 33 6.96 -3.36 -10.66
C ARG A 33 7.93 -3.46 -11.83
N ASP A 34 7.72 -2.66 -12.87
CA ASP A 34 8.59 -2.67 -14.05
C ASP A 34 10.02 -2.27 -13.70
N LEU A 35 10.19 -1.23 -12.87
CA LEU A 35 11.51 -0.78 -12.42
C LEU A 35 12.22 -1.83 -11.54
N VAL A 36 11.49 -2.43 -10.62
CA VAL A 36 12.03 -3.46 -9.72
C VAL A 36 12.40 -4.72 -10.49
N SER A 37 11.63 -5.09 -11.50
CA SER A 37 11.84 -6.29 -12.30
C SER A 37 13.20 -6.32 -13.00
N VAL A 38 13.77 -5.17 -13.31
CA VAL A 38 15.12 -5.05 -13.89
C VAL A 38 16.17 -5.70 -12.99
N PHE A 39 15.99 -5.64 -11.67
CA PHE A 39 16.93 -6.17 -10.69
C PHE A 39 16.64 -7.61 -10.26
N LEU A 40 15.57 -8.22 -10.75
CA LEU A 40 15.12 -9.53 -10.28
C LEU A 40 15.55 -10.71 -11.18
N GLU A 41 16.33 -10.45 -12.20
CA GLU A 41 16.87 -11.50 -13.08
C GLU A 41 15.81 -12.45 -13.66
N GLY A 42 14.68 -11.91 -14.09
CA GLY A 42 13.57 -12.66 -14.66
C GLY A 42 12.62 -13.31 -13.65
N LYS A 43 12.86 -13.17 -12.35
CA LYS A 43 11.94 -13.65 -11.31
C LYS A 43 10.67 -12.82 -11.28
N ARG A 44 9.56 -13.49 -10.96
CA ARG A 44 8.24 -12.86 -10.93
C ARG A 44 7.97 -12.16 -9.60
N ILE A 45 7.24 -11.06 -9.67
CA ILE A 45 6.72 -10.35 -8.52
C ILE A 45 5.32 -9.84 -8.80
N GLY A 46 4.39 -10.10 -7.86
CA GLY A 46 3.04 -9.55 -7.92
C GLY A 46 3.04 -8.10 -7.41
N GLU A 47 2.22 -7.25 -8.00
CA GLU A 47 2.12 -5.82 -7.64
C GLU A 47 1.72 -5.62 -6.18
N ARG A 48 0.75 -6.39 -5.71
CA ARG A 48 0.28 -6.30 -4.31
C ARG A 48 1.37 -6.72 -3.31
N ARG A 49 2.07 -7.79 -3.59
CA ARG A 49 3.17 -8.27 -2.74
C ARG A 49 4.30 -7.25 -2.68
N LEU A 50 4.67 -6.69 -3.83
CA LEU A 50 5.68 -5.64 -3.93
C LEU A 50 5.30 -4.43 -3.08
N ARG A 51 4.08 -3.95 -3.20
CA ARG A 51 3.56 -2.82 -2.42
C ARG A 51 3.63 -3.09 -0.93
N LYS A 52 3.15 -4.25 -0.49
CA LYS A 52 3.17 -4.64 0.93
C LYS A 52 4.58 -4.67 1.50
N ILE A 53 5.51 -5.30 0.79
CA ILE A 53 6.90 -5.39 1.23
C ILE A 53 7.55 -4.01 1.31
N ALA A 54 7.37 -3.18 0.28
CA ALA A 54 7.93 -1.84 0.24
C ALA A 54 7.47 -0.97 1.42
N ILE A 55 6.19 -1.06 1.76
CA ILE A 55 5.61 -0.33 2.89
C ILE A 55 6.05 -0.91 4.24
N GLU A 56 5.99 -2.23 4.39
CA GLU A 56 6.38 -2.91 5.64
C GLU A 56 7.83 -2.69 6.02
N GLU A 57 8.72 -2.65 5.04
CA GLU A 57 10.15 -2.41 5.26
C GLU A 57 10.50 -0.92 5.36
N GLY A 58 9.52 -0.03 5.20
CA GLY A 58 9.74 1.41 5.29
C GLY A 58 10.60 1.99 4.15
N LEU A 59 10.64 1.31 3.00
CA LEU A 59 11.48 1.69 1.87
C LEU A 59 10.89 2.79 1.01
N VAL A 60 9.59 3.00 1.10
CA VAL A 60 8.86 3.97 0.28
C VAL A 60 7.85 4.74 1.11
N ARG A 61 7.52 5.95 0.67
CA ARG A 61 6.32 6.67 1.08
C ARG A 61 5.28 6.52 -0.01
N VAL A 62 4.02 6.39 0.37
CA VAL A 62 2.93 6.13 -0.57
C VAL A 62 1.91 7.24 -0.48
N ARG A 63 1.58 7.82 -1.63
CA ARG A 63 0.40 8.66 -1.78
C ARG A 63 -0.68 7.83 -2.47
N ILE A 64 -1.85 7.80 -1.87
CA ILE A 64 -2.97 6.98 -2.34
C ILE A 64 -4.01 7.88 -2.99
N ILE A 65 -4.38 7.58 -4.23
CA ILE A 65 -5.46 8.24 -4.95
C ILE A 65 -6.71 7.39 -4.78
N TYR A 66 -7.81 8.00 -4.37
CA TYR A 66 -9.05 7.32 -4.02
C TYR A 66 -10.20 7.67 -4.94
N ARG A 67 -11.19 6.77 -4.99
CA ARG A 67 -12.55 7.09 -5.38
C ARG A 67 -13.48 6.79 -4.20
N GLU A 68 -14.62 7.47 -4.10
CA GLU A 68 -15.60 7.20 -3.07
C GLU A 68 -16.53 6.06 -3.48
N GLY A 69 -16.73 5.10 -2.56
CA GLY A 69 -17.78 4.10 -2.66
C GLY A 69 -19.09 4.62 -2.07
N LYS A 70 -20.20 3.93 -2.36
CA LYS A 70 -21.53 4.36 -1.96
C LYS A 70 -21.95 3.91 -0.57
N ASP A 71 -21.35 2.85 -0.03
CA ASP A 71 -21.83 2.19 1.17
C ASP A 71 -20.93 2.42 2.39
N SER A 72 -21.55 2.43 3.57
CA SER A 72 -20.86 2.28 4.82
C SER A 72 -20.33 0.85 4.93
N PHE A 73 -19.17 0.66 5.54
CA PHE A 73 -18.55 -0.66 5.65
C PHE A 73 -17.75 -0.78 6.94
N ASP A 74 -17.55 -2.01 7.39
CA ASP A 74 -16.63 -2.31 8.47
C ASP A 74 -15.32 -2.82 7.87
N LEU A 75 -14.22 -2.28 8.36
CA LEU A 75 -12.90 -2.55 7.84
C LEU A 75 -11.98 -3.06 8.97
N GLU A 76 -11.52 -4.28 8.86
CA GLU A 76 -10.60 -4.87 9.82
C GLU A 76 -9.14 -4.67 9.42
N ARG A 77 -8.85 -4.76 8.13
CA ARG A 77 -7.49 -4.66 7.58
C ARG A 77 -7.39 -3.58 6.53
N CYS A 78 -6.23 -2.92 6.49
CA CYS A 78 -5.94 -1.91 5.49
C CYS A 78 -5.91 -2.53 4.09
N PRO A 79 -6.69 -1.99 3.13
CA PRO A 79 -6.69 -2.52 1.76
C PRO A 79 -5.38 -2.25 1.00
N VAL A 80 -4.55 -1.35 1.50
CA VAL A 80 -3.28 -0.97 0.86
C VAL A 80 -2.14 -1.88 1.29
N CYS A 81 -1.92 -2.04 2.60
CA CYS A 81 -0.78 -2.78 3.12
C CYS A 81 -1.15 -4.05 3.90
N GLY A 82 -2.43 -4.29 4.16
CA GLY A 82 -2.90 -5.47 4.87
C GLY A 82 -2.75 -5.46 6.38
N ARG A 83 -2.18 -4.39 6.96
CA ARG A 83 -2.07 -4.24 8.40
C ARG A 83 -3.44 -4.06 9.04
N ARG A 84 -3.61 -4.51 10.29
CA ARG A 84 -4.82 -4.26 11.05
C ARG A 84 -5.07 -2.75 11.16
N ILE A 85 -6.27 -2.32 10.83
CA ILE A 85 -6.60 -0.91 10.77
C ILE A 85 -7.05 -0.39 12.13
N SER A 86 -6.72 0.88 12.41
CA SER A 86 -7.18 1.57 13.61
C SER A 86 -8.50 2.27 13.33
N LYS A 87 -9.43 2.15 14.27
CA LYS A 87 -10.74 2.81 14.22
C LYS A 87 -10.71 4.05 15.11
N VAL A 88 -11.19 5.17 14.59
CA VAL A 88 -11.34 6.41 15.34
C VAL A 88 -12.81 6.60 15.64
N TYR A 89 -13.12 6.87 16.91
CA TYR A 89 -14.48 7.07 17.39
C TYR A 89 -14.71 8.54 17.70
N GLY A 90 -15.89 9.02 17.37
CA GLY A 90 -16.37 10.34 17.75
C GLY A 90 -17.71 10.22 18.48
N LYS A 91 -18.16 11.32 19.07
CA LYS A 91 -19.48 11.39 19.68
C LYS A 91 -20.45 12.07 18.74
N ASP A 92 -21.67 11.51 18.61
CA ASP A 92 -22.75 12.17 17.92
C ASP A 92 -23.37 13.30 18.78
N ILE A 93 -24.35 13.98 18.23
CA ILE A 93 -25.03 15.09 18.95
C ILE A 93 -25.76 14.64 20.22
N TRP A 94 -25.99 13.34 20.38
CA TRP A 94 -26.61 12.75 21.58
C TRP A 94 -25.59 12.16 22.55
N GLY A 95 -24.30 12.38 22.30
CA GLY A 95 -23.22 11.89 23.16
C GLY A 95 -22.88 10.41 23.01
N ARG A 96 -23.43 9.73 21.99
CA ARG A 96 -23.14 8.32 21.71
C ARG A 96 -21.86 8.17 20.93
N ASN A 97 -21.07 7.13 21.26
CA ASN A 97 -19.86 6.82 20.51
C ASN A 97 -20.21 6.23 19.14
N ARG A 98 -19.57 6.75 18.11
CA ARG A 98 -19.67 6.22 16.74
C ARG A 98 -18.31 6.07 16.11
N GLU A 99 -18.18 5.04 15.28
CA GLU A 99 -17.02 4.92 14.39
C GLU A 99 -17.08 6.00 13.33
N VAL A 100 -16.08 6.86 13.29
CA VAL A 100 -16.04 8.01 12.37
C VAL A 100 -15.03 7.80 11.25
N GLU A 101 -13.94 7.12 11.55
CA GLU A 101 -12.82 7.02 10.62
C GLU A 101 -12.02 5.73 10.83
N PHE A 102 -11.48 5.21 9.73
CA PHE A 102 -10.51 4.12 9.71
C PHE A 102 -9.17 4.68 9.26
N ILE A 103 -8.12 4.45 10.02
CA ILE A 103 -6.78 4.96 9.73
C ILE A 103 -5.76 3.83 9.78
N CYS A 104 -4.93 3.72 8.74
CA CYS A 104 -3.74 2.90 8.79
C CYS A 104 -2.54 3.77 9.15
N LYS A 105 -1.97 3.53 10.32
CA LYS A 105 -0.82 4.29 10.80
C LYS A 105 0.47 3.99 10.02
N ARG A 106 0.52 2.88 9.29
CA ARG A 106 1.70 2.49 8.53
C ARG A 106 1.78 3.16 7.16
N CYS A 107 0.72 3.10 6.37
CA CYS A 107 0.73 3.62 5.00
C CYS A 107 -0.04 4.91 4.79
N GLY A 108 -0.77 5.36 5.81
CA GLY A 108 -1.55 6.60 5.73
C GLY A 108 -2.93 6.47 5.08
N TYR A 109 -3.39 5.23 4.81
CA TYR A 109 -4.75 5.04 4.31
C TYR A 109 -5.77 5.56 5.31
N ARG A 110 -6.75 6.31 4.82
CA ARG A 110 -7.86 6.84 5.62
C ARG A 110 -9.16 6.62 4.89
N SER A 111 -10.18 6.23 5.63
CA SER A 111 -11.54 6.09 5.11
C SER A 111 -12.52 6.56 6.16
N GLY A 112 -13.50 7.37 5.74
CA GLY A 112 -14.59 7.81 6.61
C GLY A 112 -15.80 6.89 6.55
N ILE A 113 -16.97 7.45 6.83
CA ILE A 113 -18.26 6.73 6.77
C ILE A 113 -18.50 6.13 5.37
N ARG A 114 -18.13 6.86 4.33
CA ARG A 114 -18.11 6.33 2.96
C ARG A 114 -16.80 5.68 2.67
N ARG A 115 -16.85 4.49 2.10
CA ARG A 115 -15.66 3.73 1.74
C ARG A 115 -14.82 4.48 0.73
N LYS A 116 -13.55 4.73 1.05
CA LYS A 116 -12.56 5.20 0.08
C LYS A 116 -11.84 4.01 -0.55
N ILE A 117 -11.97 3.88 -1.85
CA ILE A 117 -11.41 2.77 -2.61
C ILE A 117 -10.13 3.25 -3.29
N PRO A 118 -8.96 2.67 -2.95
CA PRO A 118 -7.72 3.03 -3.62
C PRO A 118 -7.79 2.70 -5.11
N THR A 119 -7.43 3.66 -5.97
CA THR A 119 -7.41 3.49 -7.42
C THR A 119 -6.01 3.59 -8.00
N ARG A 120 -5.12 4.31 -7.32
CA ARG A 120 -3.75 4.51 -7.78
C ARG A 120 -2.83 4.74 -6.60
N TYR A 121 -1.60 4.26 -6.72
CA TYR A 121 -0.54 4.46 -5.73
C TYR A 121 0.64 5.18 -6.37
N ILE A 122 1.09 6.24 -5.71
CA ILE A 122 2.30 6.98 -6.10
C ILE A 122 3.35 6.71 -5.02
N PHE A 123 4.52 6.25 -5.43
CA PHE A 123 5.59 5.86 -4.51
C PHE A 123 6.72 6.89 -4.56
N TYR A 124 7.14 7.32 -3.40
CA TYR A 124 8.31 8.20 -3.21
C TYR A 124 9.42 7.36 -2.58
N ILE A 125 10.43 7.10 -3.34
CA ILE A 125 11.55 6.28 -2.92
C ILE A 125 12.70 7.15 -2.45
#